data_54b7583106b81ecb47f4e329d736a5ed
#
_entry.id   54b7583106b81ecb47f4e329d736a5ed
#
_cell.length_a   1.000
_cell.length_b   1.000
_cell.length_c   1.000
_cell.angle_alpha   90.00
_cell.angle_beta   90.00
_cell.angle_gamma   90.00
#
_symmetry.space_group_name_H-M   'P 1'
#
loop_
_entity.id
_entity.type
_entity.pdbx_description
1 polymer ?
#
loop_
_entity_poly.entity_id
_entity_poly.type
_entity_poly.pdbx_seq_one_letter_code
_entity_poly.pdbx_strand_id
1 'polypeptide(L)'
;MKEKLLHHNIEIWGTVISIIVPAERVSHEVFVSLCKKAESFYRQIDQQFSTFQSDSEVSLLRAGKMVISGASESVKFVWNTCSELKELTLGAFDPWAVPGGFDPSGYVKGWAAEKSLQFFLDQEVSNIQISAGGDVVVRGGLDEVTPWSIGVRHPDFAEHIAQSFDLFDGAIA
;
A
#
# COMPACT_ATOMS: atom_id res chain seq x y z
N MET A 1 10.86 -10.44 26.99
CA MET A 1 11.79 -10.68 25.86
C MET A 1 11.42 -9.70 24.76
N LYS A 2 12.37 -9.06 24.05
CA LYS A 2 12.00 -8.31 22.84
C LYS A 2 11.52 -9.32 21.79
N GLU A 3 10.31 -9.17 21.30
CA GLU A 3 9.82 -9.96 20.20
C GLU A 3 10.75 -9.83 18.99
N LYS A 4 11.08 -10.97 18.40
CA LYS A 4 11.88 -10.98 17.19
C LYS A 4 10.96 -10.76 16.01
N LEU A 5 11.18 -9.68 15.25
CA LEU A 5 10.43 -9.35 14.05
C LEU A 5 11.17 -9.82 12.80
N LEU A 6 10.44 -10.40 11.87
CA LEU A 6 10.87 -10.56 10.49
C LEU A 6 10.53 -9.28 9.74
N HIS A 7 11.49 -8.78 8.98
CA HIS A 7 11.37 -7.52 8.26
C HIS A 7 11.88 -7.67 6.83
N HIS A 8 11.11 -7.15 5.87
CA HIS A 8 11.47 -7.14 4.46
C HIS A 8 11.14 -5.78 3.85
N ASN A 9 12.07 -5.22 3.09
CA ASN A 9 11.91 -3.95 2.39
C ASN A 9 11.93 -4.17 0.88
N ILE A 10 11.03 -3.47 0.19
CA ILE A 10 10.91 -3.45 -1.27
C ILE A 10 11.04 -2.01 -1.72
N GLU A 11 12.08 -1.70 -2.51
CA GLU A 11 12.27 -0.39 -3.12
C GLU A 11 11.48 -0.31 -4.42
N ILE A 12 10.44 0.53 -4.44
CA ILE A 12 9.56 0.71 -5.59
C ILE A 12 8.83 2.07 -5.49
N TRP A 13 8.39 2.62 -6.60
CA TRP A 13 7.63 3.89 -6.69
C TRP A 13 8.35 5.10 -6.09
N GLY A 14 9.70 5.09 -6.08
CA GLY A 14 10.50 6.12 -5.44
C GLY A 14 10.39 6.16 -3.91
N THR A 15 9.90 5.07 -3.30
CA THR A 15 9.74 4.91 -1.85
C THR A 15 10.10 3.48 -1.42
N VAL A 16 9.89 3.18 -0.15
CA VAL A 16 10.10 1.85 0.42
C VAL A 16 8.78 1.29 0.92
N ILE A 17 8.48 0.05 0.54
CA ILE A 17 7.42 -0.73 1.16
C ILE A 17 8.08 -1.64 2.19
N SER A 18 7.66 -1.54 3.46
CA SER A 18 8.14 -2.36 4.56
C SER A 18 7.06 -3.36 4.96
N ILE A 19 7.44 -4.64 5.08
CA ILE A 19 6.59 -5.74 5.55
C ILE A 19 7.19 -6.25 6.85
N ILE A 20 6.43 -6.26 7.92
CA ILE A 20 6.86 -6.68 9.26
C ILE A 20 5.88 -7.71 9.82
N VAL A 21 6.43 -8.83 10.33
CA VAL A 21 5.67 -9.93 10.94
C VAL A 21 6.41 -10.43 12.18
N PRO A 22 5.75 -10.73 13.32
CA PRO A 22 6.38 -11.37 14.45
C PRO A 22 6.92 -12.76 14.07
N ALA A 23 8.19 -13.04 14.38
CA ALA A 23 8.91 -14.23 13.90
C ALA A 23 8.32 -15.57 14.35
N GLU A 24 7.53 -15.58 15.41
CA GLU A 24 6.85 -16.76 15.94
C GLU A 24 5.53 -17.07 15.21
N ARG A 25 5.04 -16.17 14.36
CA ARG A 25 3.78 -16.31 13.62
C ARG A 25 3.95 -16.97 12.25
N VAL A 26 5.19 -17.07 11.75
CA VAL A 26 5.47 -17.63 10.43
C VAL A 26 6.89 -18.17 10.34
N SER A 27 7.12 -19.27 9.62
CA SER A 27 8.48 -19.72 9.33
C SER A 27 9.19 -18.72 8.41
N HIS A 28 10.52 -18.60 8.55
CA HIS A 28 11.32 -17.71 7.71
C HIS A 28 11.16 -18.02 6.21
N GLU A 29 11.07 -19.29 5.85
CA GLU A 29 10.89 -19.73 4.46
C GLU A 29 9.56 -19.24 3.86
N VAL A 30 8.45 -19.40 4.60
CA VAL A 30 7.12 -18.93 4.20
C VAL A 30 7.10 -17.42 4.12
N PHE A 31 7.68 -16.71 5.10
CA PHE A 31 7.79 -15.25 5.07
C PHE A 31 8.50 -14.75 3.81
N VAL A 32 9.68 -15.31 3.48
CA VAL A 32 10.44 -14.94 2.28
C VAL A 32 9.65 -15.21 1.00
N SER A 33 8.93 -16.32 0.94
CA SER A 33 8.07 -16.68 -0.21
C SER A 33 6.94 -15.65 -0.39
N LEU A 34 6.27 -15.27 0.69
CA LEU A 34 5.20 -14.27 0.68
C LEU A 34 5.71 -12.88 0.30
N CYS A 35 6.87 -12.47 0.81
CA CYS A 35 7.52 -11.22 0.43
C CYS A 35 7.84 -11.17 -1.07
N LYS A 36 8.34 -12.26 -1.65
CA LYS A 36 8.58 -12.34 -3.11
C LYS A 36 7.28 -12.23 -3.92
N LYS A 37 6.19 -12.86 -3.44
CA LYS A 37 4.87 -12.73 -4.05
C LYS A 37 4.37 -11.28 -4.01
N ALA A 38 4.52 -10.62 -2.87
CA ALA A 38 4.17 -9.20 -2.70
C ALA A 38 5.01 -8.31 -3.61
N GLU A 39 6.33 -8.53 -3.69
CA GLU A 39 7.22 -7.78 -4.59
C GLU A 39 6.80 -7.92 -6.05
N SER A 40 6.50 -9.14 -6.51
CA SER A 40 6.03 -9.38 -7.88
C SER A 40 4.71 -8.65 -8.15
N PHE A 41 3.80 -8.64 -7.20
CA PHE A 41 2.54 -7.91 -7.28
C PHE A 41 2.77 -6.39 -7.37
N TYR A 42 3.62 -5.81 -6.52
CA TYR A 42 3.93 -4.37 -6.57
C TYR A 42 4.57 -3.96 -7.90
N ARG A 43 5.46 -4.80 -8.47
CA ARG A 43 6.04 -4.55 -9.81
C ARG A 43 4.98 -4.58 -10.90
N GLN A 44 3.99 -5.47 -10.81
CA GLN A 44 2.85 -5.48 -11.72
C GLN A 44 2.01 -4.20 -11.58
N ILE A 45 1.74 -3.75 -10.36
CA ILE A 45 1.04 -2.49 -10.10
C ILE A 45 1.81 -1.30 -10.69
N ASP A 46 3.14 -1.27 -10.57
CA ASP A 46 3.96 -0.24 -11.18
C ASP A 46 3.80 -0.19 -12.71
N GLN A 47 3.81 -1.34 -13.38
CA GLN A 47 3.59 -1.44 -14.83
C GLN A 47 2.20 -0.95 -15.26
N GLN A 48 1.18 -1.07 -14.41
CA GLN A 48 -0.17 -0.65 -14.73
C GLN A 48 -0.43 0.82 -14.39
N PHE A 49 0.06 1.29 -13.25
CA PHE A 49 -0.34 2.56 -12.65
C PHE A 49 0.71 3.66 -12.69
N SER A 50 1.95 3.39 -13.06
CA SER A 50 3.01 4.40 -13.10
C SER A 50 2.66 5.54 -14.06
N THR A 51 2.73 6.77 -13.58
CA THR A 51 2.59 7.97 -14.41
C THR A 51 3.91 8.35 -15.10
N PHE A 52 5.01 7.64 -14.80
CA PHE A 52 6.35 7.88 -15.34
C PHE A 52 6.73 6.89 -16.44
N GLN A 53 6.15 5.68 -16.47
CA GLN A 53 6.35 4.70 -17.52
C GLN A 53 5.38 4.99 -18.68
N SER A 54 5.90 5.31 -19.86
CA SER A 54 5.10 5.74 -21.01
C SER A 54 4.15 4.68 -21.58
N ASP A 55 4.40 3.42 -21.27
CA ASP A 55 3.66 2.22 -21.69
C ASP A 55 2.74 1.65 -20.60
N SER A 56 2.72 2.26 -19.41
CA SER A 56 1.73 1.90 -18.38
C SER A 56 0.31 2.19 -18.86
N GLU A 57 -0.67 1.44 -18.36
CA GLU A 57 -2.07 1.66 -18.71
C GLU A 57 -2.54 3.07 -18.34
N VAL A 58 -2.15 3.58 -17.17
CA VAL A 58 -2.48 4.94 -16.74
C VAL A 58 -1.85 5.99 -17.69
N SER A 59 -0.60 5.83 -18.08
CA SER A 59 0.04 6.74 -19.06
C SER A 59 -0.61 6.67 -20.43
N LEU A 60 -1.05 5.50 -20.88
CA LEU A 60 -1.78 5.34 -22.13
C LEU A 60 -3.17 5.98 -22.07
N LEU A 61 -3.88 5.88 -20.96
CA LEU A 61 -5.15 6.57 -20.71
C LEU A 61 -4.95 8.09 -20.74
N ARG A 62 -3.93 8.61 -20.05
CA ARG A 62 -3.57 10.04 -20.03
C ARG A 62 -3.22 10.58 -21.42
N ALA A 63 -2.54 9.78 -22.24
CA ALA A 63 -2.17 10.13 -23.61
C ALA A 63 -3.34 9.97 -24.64
N GLY A 64 -4.51 9.51 -24.21
CA GLY A 64 -5.64 9.18 -25.10
C GLY A 64 -5.39 8.00 -26.04
N LYS A 65 -4.35 7.20 -25.78
CA LYS A 65 -3.99 6.01 -26.56
C LYS A 65 -4.74 4.75 -26.10
N MET A 66 -5.40 4.82 -24.97
CA MET A 66 -6.25 3.78 -24.41
C MET A 66 -7.53 4.40 -23.88
N VAL A 67 -8.62 3.65 -23.94
CA VAL A 67 -9.89 3.98 -23.28
C VAL A 67 -10.10 3.06 -22.10
N ILE A 68 -10.78 3.52 -21.05
CA ILE A 68 -10.94 2.78 -19.79
C ILE A 68 -11.59 1.39 -19.99
N SER A 69 -12.46 1.23 -20.99
CA SER A 69 -13.05 -0.08 -21.29
C SER A 69 -12.03 -1.12 -21.78
N GLY A 70 -10.91 -0.69 -22.33
CA GLY A 70 -9.79 -1.53 -22.77
C GLY A 70 -8.72 -1.80 -21.70
N ALA A 71 -8.80 -1.14 -20.55
CA ALA A 71 -7.84 -1.31 -19.46
C ALA A 71 -8.06 -2.64 -18.71
N SER A 72 -7.05 -3.04 -17.93
CA SER A 72 -7.14 -4.21 -17.04
C SER A 72 -8.21 -4.03 -15.96
N GLU A 73 -8.66 -5.13 -15.38
CA GLU A 73 -9.68 -5.09 -14.32
C GLU A 73 -9.23 -4.31 -13.07
N SER A 74 -7.93 -4.36 -12.75
CA SER A 74 -7.35 -3.58 -11.65
C SER A 74 -7.43 -2.08 -11.92
N VAL A 75 -7.11 -1.65 -13.14
CA VAL A 75 -7.19 -0.23 -13.53
C VAL A 75 -8.63 0.25 -13.59
N LYS A 76 -9.56 -0.54 -14.11
CA LYS A 76 -11.01 -0.25 -14.08
C LYS A 76 -11.54 -0.13 -12.66
N PHE A 77 -11.16 -1.06 -11.77
CA PHE A 77 -11.54 -1.01 -10.37
C PHE A 77 -11.06 0.28 -9.70
N VAL A 78 -9.77 0.60 -9.83
CA VAL A 78 -9.19 1.83 -9.25
C VAL A 78 -9.84 3.08 -9.84
N TRP A 79 -10.08 3.11 -11.16
CA TRP A 79 -10.79 4.22 -11.81
C TRP A 79 -12.16 4.47 -11.21
N ASN A 80 -12.98 3.43 -11.07
CA ASN A 80 -14.33 3.53 -10.50
C ASN A 80 -14.28 3.95 -9.03
N THR A 81 -13.42 3.35 -8.23
CA THR A 81 -13.24 3.73 -6.81
C THR A 81 -12.77 5.18 -6.67
N CYS A 82 -11.84 5.62 -7.51
CA CYS A 82 -11.41 7.02 -7.53
C CYS A 82 -12.57 7.98 -7.88
N SER A 83 -13.47 7.58 -8.80
CA SER A 83 -14.66 8.36 -9.12
C SER A 83 -15.61 8.47 -7.94
N GLU A 84 -15.88 7.36 -7.26
CA GLU A 84 -16.71 7.32 -6.04
C GLU A 84 -16.11 8.18 -4.91
N LEU A 85 -14.79 8.07 -4.70
CA LEU A 85 -14.09 8.86 -3.68
C LEU A 85 -14.10 10.35 -4.00
N LYS A 86 -13.99 10.73 -5.26
CA LYS A 86 -14.15 12.13 -5.69
C LYS A 86 -15.52 12.67 -5.31
N GLU A 87 -16.59 11.92 -5.57
CA GLU A 87 -17.96 12.30 -5.21
C GLU A 87 -18.13 12.37 -3.69
N LEU A 88 -17.69 11.32 -2.98
CA LEU A 88 -17.79 11.22 -1.52
C LEU A 88 -17.08 12.36 -0.79
N THR A 89 -15.92 12.80 -1.32
CA THR A 89 -15.12 13.88 -0.73
C THR A 89 -15.51 15.25 -1.25
N LEU A 90 -16.56 15.37 -2.04
CA LEU A 90 -16.98 16.63 -2.70
C LEU A 90 -15.84 17.29 -3.51
N GLY A 91 -14.98 16.46 -4.11
CA GLY A 91 -13.84 16.89 -4.91
C GLY A 91 -12.57 17.23 -4.11
N ALA A 92 -12.53 17.02 -2.79
CA ALA A 92 -11.31 17.17 -2.00
C ALA A 92 -10.23 16.15 -2.43
N PHE A 93 -10.63 14.93 -2.78
CA PHE A 93 -9.82 13.98 -3.53
C PHE A 93 -10.26 13.99 -4.99
N ASP A 94 -9.42 14.48 -5.88
CA ASP A 94 -9.71 14.50 -7.32
C ASP A 94 -8.48 14.06 -8.14
N PRO A 95 -8.39 12.77 -8.51
CA PRO A 95 -7.27 12.27 -9.30
C PRO A 95 -7.27 12.74 -10.76
N TRP A 96 -8.28 13.47 -11.22
CA TRP A 96 -8.32 14.09 -12.55
C TRP A 96 -7.91 15.56 -12.57
N ALA A 97 -7.73 16.20 -11.40
CA ALA A 97 -7.38 17.62 -11.28
C ALA A 97 -5.92 17.96 -11.65
N VAL A 98 -5.10 16.96 -11.92
CA VAL A 98 -3.68 17.11 -12.24
C VAL A 98 -3.46 17.29 -13.76
N PRO A 99 -2.39 17.99 -14.19
CA PRO A 99 -2.03 18.08 -15.60
C PRO A 99 -1.86 16.70 -16.24
N GLY A 100 -2.47 16.48 -17.39
CA GLY A 100 -2.47 15.19 -18.09
C GLY A 100 -3.58 14.24 -17.66
N GLY A 101 -4.46 14.61 -16.73
CA GLY A 101 -5.65 13.86 -16.36
C GLY A 101 -5.38 12.81 -15.27
N PHE A 102 -5.97 11.64 -15.39
CA PHE A 102 -6.03 10.62 -14.34
C PHE A 102 -4.68 10.24 -13.71
N ASP A 103 -4.53 10.53 -12.42
CA ASP A 103 -3.40 10.11 -11.57
C ASP A 103 -3.92 9.54 -10.25
N PRO A 104 -4.00 8.21 -10.14
CA PRO A 104 -4.53 7.55 -8.95
C PRO A 104 -3.50 7.35 -7.82
N SER A 105 -2.32 7.98 -7.89
CA SER A 105 -1.21 7.73 -6.94
C SER A 105 -1.60 7.89 -5.48
N GLY A 106 -2.52 8.82 -5.18
CA GLY A 106 -3.02 9.03 -3.82
C GLY A 106 -3.90 7.89 -3.28
N TYR A 107 -4.38 6.98 -4.14
CA TYR A 107 -5.18 5.83 -3.74
C TYR A 107 -4.42 4.51 -3.88
N VAL A 108 -3.64 4.36 -4.96
CA VAL A 108 -3.06 3.06 -5.37
C VAL A 108 -2.11 2.48 -4.33
N LYS A 109 -1.32 3.31 -3.62
CA LYS A 109 -0.36 2.82 -2.62
C LYS A 109 -1.06 2.08 -1.47
N GLY A 110 -2.03 2.73 -0.83
CA GLY A 110 -2.80 2.13 0.27
C GLY A 110 -3.60 0.91 -0.19
N TRP A 111 -4.25 1.01 -1.37
CA TRP A 111 -4.96 -0.13 -1.97
C TRP A 111 -4.04 -1.32 -2.26
N ALA A 112 -2.85 -1.09 -2.80
CA ALA A 112 -1.90 -2.17 -3.07
C ALA A 112 -1.33 -2.78 -1.78
N ALA A 113 -1.10 -1.97 -0.73
CA ALA A 113 -0.70 -2.47 0.58
C ALA A 113 -1.77 -3.39 1.17
N GLU A 114 -3.04 -2.98 1.16
CA GLU A 114 -4.16 -3.80 1.61
C GLU A 114 -4.31 -5.11 0.80
N LYS A 115 -4.16 -5.03 -0.53
CA LYS A 115 -4.21 -6.23 -1.39
C LYS A 115 -3.08 -7.20 -1.13
N SER A 116 -1.86 -6.70 -0.92
CA SER A 116 -0.71 -7.57 -0.64
C SER A 116 -0.77 -8.20 0.74
N LEU A 117 -1.39 -7.52 1.71
CA LEU A 117 -1.63 -8.04 3.05
C LEU A 117 -2.49 -9.33 2.99
N GLN A 118 -3.45 -9.41 2.07
CA GLN A 118 -4.28 -10.59 1.89
C GLN A 118 -3.45 -11.85 1.58
N PHE A 119 -2.29 -11.73 0.90
CA PHE A 119 -1.42 -12.87 0.62
C PHE A 119 -0.91 -13.56 1.90
N PHE A 120 -0.72 -12.77 2.95
CA PHE A 120 -0.30 -13.24 4.27
C PHE A 120 -1.47 -13.85 5.03
N LEU A 121 -2.63 -13.19 5.02
CA LEU A 121 -3.84 -13.71 5.66
C LEU A 121 -4.27 -15.06 5.08
N ASP A 122 -4.15 -15.24 3.76
CA ASP A 122 -4.45 -16.50 3.07
C ASP A 122 -3.54 -17.67 3.51
N GLN A 123 -2.43 -17.37 4.18
CA GLN A 123 -1.49 -18.31 4.77
C GLN A 123 -1.52 -18.29 6.32
N GLU A 124 -2.64 -17.82 6.88
CA GLU A 124 -2.91 -17.73 8.33
C GLU A 124 -1.91 -16.83 9.10
N VAL A 125 -1.18 -15.97 8.40
CA VAL A 125 -0.30 -14.96 9.01
C VAL A 125 -1.15 -13.72 9.32
N SER A 126 -1.80 -13.72 10.48
CA SER A 126 -2.76 -12.68 10.90
C SER A 126 -2.14 -11.49 11.63
N ASN A 127 -0.85 -11.55 11.98
CA ASN A 127 -0.14 -10.50 12.69
C ASN A 127 0.88 -9.86 11.73
N ILE A 128 0.51 -8.74 11.12
CA ILE A 128 1.30 -8.13 10.05
C ILE A 128 1.10 -6.62 10.00
N GLN A 129 2.20 -5.92 9.71
CA GLN A 129 2.21 -4.52 9.33
C GLN A 129 2.82 -4.37 7.94
N ILE A 130 2.16 -3.61 7.08
CA ILE A 130 2.71 -3.16 5.79
C ILE A 130 2.67 -1.63 5.77
N SER A 131 3.84 -1.02 5.50
CA SER A 131 3.96 0.43 5.29
C SER A 131 4.39 0.70 3.85
N ALA A 132 3.66 1.55 3.15
CA ALA A 132 3.89 1.92 1.75
C ALA A 132 4.08 3.43 1.62
N GLY A 133 5.32 3.91 1.83
CA GLY A 133 5.67 5.32 1.70
C GLY A 133 4.94 6.25 2.69
N GLY A 134 4.61 5.75 3.88
CA GLY A 134 3.89 6.48 4.92
C GLY A 134 2.47 5.99 5.15
N ASP A 135 1.81 5.44 4.14
CA ASP A 135 0.53 4.74 4.33
C ASP A 135 0.79 3.41 5.03
N VAL A 136 0.14 3.14 6.14
CA VAL A 136 0.35 1.93 6.95
C VAL A 136 -0.95 1.18 7.10
N VAL A 137 -0.91 -0.13 6.89
CA VAL A 137 -2.01 -1.05 7.18
C VAL A 137 -1.53 -2.13 8.12
N VAL A 138 -2.36 -2.49 9.09
CA VAL A 138 -2.06 -3.51 10.10
C VAL A 138 -3.21 -4.49 10.26
N ARG A 139 -2.85 -5.74 10.60
CA ARG A 139 -3.78 -6.76 11.09
C ARG A 139 -3.15 -7.45 12.30
N GLY A 140 -4.02 -7.79 13.28
CA GLY A 140 -3.58 -8.30 14.57
C GLY A 140 -2.62 -7.32 15.26
N GLY A 141 -2.02 -7.74 16.38
CA GLY A 141 -0.96 -7.00 17.07
C GLY A 141 0.41 -7.64 16.89
N LEU A 142 1.37 -7.25 17.70
CA LEU A 142 2.60 -8.02 17.90
C LEU A 142 2.25 -9.40 18.49
N ASP A 143 1.35 -9.40 19.46
CA ASP A 143 0.68 -10.58 20.02
C ASP A 143 -0.81 -10.29 20.26
N GLU A 144 -1.51 -11.13 21.06
CA GLU A 144 -2.95 -10.98 21.32
C GLU A 144 -3.31 -9.78 22.20
N VAL A 145 -2.35 -9.18 22.90
CA VAL A 145 -2.56 -8.09 23.85
C VAL A 145 -1.73 -6.83 23.54
N THR A 146 -0.73 -6.96 22.66
CA THR A 146 0.20 -5.88 22.30
C THR A 146 -0.12 -5.36 20.89
N PRO A 147 -0.67 -4.15 20.74
CA PRO A 147 -0.97 -3.57 19.43
C PRO A 147 0.31 -3.18 18.65
N TRP A 148 0.14 -2.92 17.35
CA TRP A 148 1.11 -2.16 16.57
C TRP A 148 1.08 -0.69 16.99
N SER A 149 2.22 -0.10 17.36
CA SER A 149 2.33 1.32 17.66
C SER A 149 2.88 2.07 16.46
N ILE A 150 2.05 2.87 15.82
CA ILE A 150 2.36 3.62 14.60
C ILE A 150 2.61 5.08 14.94
N GLY A 151 3.87 5.53 14.73
CA GLY A 151 4.28 6.90 15.00
C GLY A 151 4.09 7.81 13.78
N VAL A 152 3.42 8.95 13.98
CA VAL A 152 3.37 10.04 13.01
C VAL A 152 4.54 10.99 13.29
N ARG A 153 5.38 11.18 12.27
CA ARG A 153 6.57 12.04 12.38
C ARG A 153 6.18 13.51 12.58
N HIS A 154 6.92 14.21 13.42
CA HIS A 154 6.72 15.65 13.58
C HIS A 154 7.14 16.39 12.30
N PRO A 155 6.33 17.35 11.79
CA PRO A 155 6.60 18.02 10.51
C PRO A 155 7.92 18.81 10.53
N ASP A 156 8.23 19.48 11.63
CA ASP A 156 9.42 20.36 11.75
C ASP A 156 10.62 19.68 12.40
N PHE A 157 10.43 18.58 13.15
CA PHE A 157 11.48 17.89 13.89
C PHE A 157 11.51 16.42 13.50
N ALA A 158 12.28 16.07 12.46
CA ALA A 158 12.31 14.74 11.86
C ALA A 158 12.60 13.58 12.81
N GLU A 159 13.34 13.85 13.90
CA GLU A 159 13.68 12.87 14.94
C GLU A 159 12.59 12.70 16.02
N HIS A 160 11.50 13.51 15.94
CA HIS A 160 10.42 13.46 16.91
C HIS A 160 9.16 12.83 16.33
N ILE A 161 8.44 12.13 17.19
CA ILE A 161 7.09 11.62 16.92
C ILE A 161 6.09 12.67 17.44
N ALA A 162 5.23 13.17 16.56
CA ALA A 162 4.17 14.11 16.92
C ALA A 162 3.02 13.41 17.64
N GLN A 163 2.70 12.20 17.20
CA GLN A 163 1.61 11.40 17.76
C GLN A 163 1.85 9.91 17.47
N SER A 164 1.37 9.04 18.35
CA SER A 164 1.35 7.58 18.15
C SER A 164 -0.07 7.05 18.22
N PHE A 165 -0.34 6.01 17.42
CA PHE A 165 -1.60 5.28 17.41
C PHE A 165 -1.33 3.81 17.63
N ASP A 166 -2.07 3.20 18.55
CA ASP A 166 -2.01 1.77 18.85
C ASP A 166 -3.17 1.06 18.15
N LEU A 167 -2.85 0.15 17.24
CA LEU A 167 -3.82 -0.53 16.38
C LEU A 167 -3.60 -2.04 16.39
N PHE A 168 -4.72 -2.80 16.47
CA PHE A 168 -4.72 -4.23 16.14
C PHE A 168 -5.13 -4.43 14.68
N ASP A 169 -6.19 -3.74 14.24
CA ASP A 169 -6.70 -3.78 12.87
C ASP A 169 -7.00 -2.36 12.40
N GLY A 170 -6.51 -1.98 11.23
CA GLY A 170 -6.75 -0.66 10.70
C GLY A 170 -5.68 -0.17 9.74
N ALA A 171 -5.79 1.12 9.41
CA ALA A 171 -4.85 1.81 8.55
C ALA A 171 -4.66 3.26 8.99
N ILE A 172 -3.50 3.82 8.67
CA ILE A 172 -3.16 5.25 8.81
C ILE A 172 -2.55 5.70 7.48
N ALA A 173 -3.03 6.82 6.96
CA ALA A 173 -2.55 7.48 5.75
C ALA A 173 -2.32 8.98 6.00
#